data_36aea0714250efb90053a63988e4335d
#
_entry.id   36aea0714250efb90053a63988e4335d
#
_cell.length_a   1.000
_cell.length_b   1.000
_cell.length_c   1.000
_cell.angle_alpha   90.00
_cell.angle_beta   90.00
_cell.angle_gamma   90.00
#
_symmetry.space_group_name_H-M   'P 1'
#
loop_
_entity.id
_entity.type
_entity.pdbx_description
1 polymer ?
#
loop_
_entity_poly.entity_id
_entity_poly.type
_entity_poly.pdbx_seq_one_letter_code
_entity_poly.pdbx_strand_id
1 'polypeptide(L)'
;MDDWSLIGVRFALYLTLAALFGLSAFSLYGLRERERRDALALRPWLVVSAVLGLLFSAAWVVLVASSMAGTPVWPVDRDAVGALLTSSAIGAAWKLRMVAIVLAALAAMLATGRGFWLAIVALCSAVALGTLAWTGHGPMDEAAIGWVHLAADILHLIASGAWVGALLGLLQLVSRPAARVDAAHLGLTHRALHGFGAVGTIVVAAIVVTGLVNGWMLVGVSNLSALPATLYGQLLLAKLALFVAMLGLASLNRFRLTPAFERAVAVSDHGRALGTLRASLVIEAAVVVVVLGLVAWLGTLAPPASAM
;
A
#
# COMPACT_ATOMS: atom_id res chain seq x y z
N MET A 1 -18.48 -4.40 -19.44
CA MET A 1 -18.93 -4.84 -18.10
C MET A 1 -17.71 -4.83 -17.20
N ASP A 2 -17.78 -4.15 -16.06
CA ASP A 2 -16.66 -4.15 -15.12
C ASP A 2 -16.42 -5.57 -14.61
N ASP A 3 -15.17 -6.03 -14.71
CA ASP A 3 -14.77 -7.32 -14.17
C ASP A 3 -14.52 -7.16 -12.67
N TRP A 4 -15.56 -7.30 -11.86
CA TRP A 4 -15.51 -7.18 -10.41
C TRP A 4 -14.52 -8.17 -9.77
N SER A 5 -14.30 -9.32 -10.41
CA SER A 5 -13.31 -10.31 -9.94
C SER A 5 -11.90 -9.76 -10.08
N LEU A 6 -11.59 -9.14 -11.21
CA LEU A 6 -10.28 -8.52 -11.44
C LEU A 6 -10.06 -7.31 -10.50
N ILE A 7 -11.08 -6.46 -10.33
CA ILE A 7 -11.02 -5.33 -9.39
C ILE A 7 -10.76 -5.83 -7.97
N GLY A 8 -11.50 -6.84 -7.52
CA GLY A 8 -11.34 -7.43 -6.18
C GLY A 8 -9.96 -8.03 -5.95
N VAL A 9 -9.42 -8.77 -6.91
CA VAL A 9 -8.09 -9.37 -6.82
C VAL A 9 -6.99 -8.29 -6.85
N ARG A 10 -7.14 -7.24 -7.68
CA ARG A 10 -6.21 -6.08 -7.68
C ARG A 10 -6.21 -5.36 -6.33
N PHE A 11 -7.40 -5.09 -5.78
CA PHE A 11 -7.52 -4.50 -4.45
C PHE A 11 -6.81 -5.33 -3.37
N ALA A 12 -7.04 -6.64 -3.36
CA ALA A 12 -6.43 -7.55 -2.41
C ALA A 12 -4.89 -7.61 -2.56
N LEU A 13 -4.38 -7.55 -3.80
CA LEU A 13 -2.95 -7.45 -4.08
C LEU A 13 -2.34 -6.16 -3.53
N TYR A 14 -2.95 -5.00 -3.80
CA TYR A 14 -2.47 -3.73 -3.26
C TYR A 14 -2.45 -3.76 -1.73
N LEU A 15 -3.52 -4.22 -1.10
CA LEU A 15 -3.63 -4.26 0.35
C LEU A 15 -2.59 -5.20 0.98
N THR A 16 -2.47 -6.42 0.47
CA THR A 16 -1.58 -7.44 1.05
C THR A 16 -0.10 -7.11 0.85
N LEU A 17 0.29 -6.62 -0.34
CA LEU A 17 1.68 -6.25 -0.60
C LEU A 17 2.07 -4.94 0.10
N ALA A 18 1.15 -3.96 0.18
CA ALA A 18 1.37 -2.75 0.96
C ALA A 18 1.50 -3.05 2.46
N ALA A 19 0.70 -3.97 3.00
CA ALA A 19 0.81 -4.41 4.39
C ALA A 19 2.13 -5.16 4.65
N LEU A 20 2.53 -6.07 3.76
CA LEU A 20 3.77 -6.84 3.88
C LEU A 20 4.99 -5.93 3.89
N PHE A 21 5.08 -5.01 2.91
CA PHE A 21 6.15 -4.03 2.83
C PHE A 21 6.09 -3.02 3.98
N GLY A 22 4.95 -2.39 4.16
CA GLY A 22 4.83 -1.25 5.05
C GLY A 22 4.98 -1.60 6.53
N LEU A 23 4.45 -2.77 6.99
CA LEU A 23 4.65 -3.22 8.38
C LEU A 23 6.11 -3.57 8.66
N SER A 24 6.81 -4.22 7.72
CA SER A 24 8.23 -4.52 7.89
C SER A 24 9.08 -3.24 7.91
N ALA A 25 8.81 -2.29 6.99
CA ALA A 25 9.46 -1.00 6.95
C ALA A 25 9.19 -0.17 8.21
N PHE A 26 7.93 -0.04 8.65
CA PHE A 26 7.55 0.66 9.88
C PHE A 26 8.29 0.09 11.09
N SER A 27 8.38 -1.23 11.19
CA SER A 27 9.07 -1.89 12.30
C SER A 27 10.56 -1.58 12.34
N LEU A 28 11.19 -1.32 11.19
CA LEU A 28 12.60 -0.98 11.11
C LEU A 28 12.90 0.43 11.61
N TYR A 29 12.10 1.44 11.24
CA TYR A 29 12.33 2.82 11.64
C TYR A 29 11.57 3.26 12.89
N GLY A 30 10.38 2.71 13.13
CA GLY A 30 9.48 3.12 14.23
C GLY A 30 9.75 2.40 15.55
N LEU A 31 10.39 1.22 15.53
CA LEU A 31 10.59 0.38 16.72
C LEU A 31 12.07 0.02 16.93
N ARG A 32 12.50 0.04 18.19
CA ARG A 32 13.82 -0.48 18.59
C ARG A 32 13.82 -2.01 18.51
N GLU A 33 14.97 -2.62 18.27
CA GLU A 33 15.08 -4.07 18.07
C GLU A 33 14.47 -4.90 19.22
N ARG A 34 14.69 -4.49 20.46
CA ARG A 34 14.11 -5.14 21.65
C ARG A 34 12.58 -5.03 21.74
N GLU A 35 11.99 -4.03 21.11
CA GLU A 35 10.55 -3.74 21.14
C GLU A 35 9.78 -4.51 20.05
N ARG A 36 10.46 -4.85 18.95
CA ARG A 36 9.83 -5.48 17.75
C ARG A 36 9.19 -6.82 18.03
N ARG A 37 9.65 -7.56 19.06
CA ARG A 37 9.11 -8.88 19.40
C ARG A 37 7.73 -8.80 20.04
N ASP A 38 7.56 -7.81 20.94
CA ASP A 38 6.41 -7.77 21.86
C ASP A 38 5.42 -6.64 21.53
N ALA A 39 5.87 -5.60 20.79
CA ALA A 39 5.04 -4.44 20.49
C ALA A 39 3.96 -4.74 19.48
N LEU A 40 4.29 -5.49 18.43
CA LEU A 40 3.40 -5.81 17.31
C LEU A 40 3.37 -7.32 17.08
N ALA A 41 2.23 -7.83 16.65
CA ALA A 41 2.10 -9.21 16.16
C ALA A 41 2.68 -9.36 14.75
N LEU A 42 3.98 -8.97 14.54
CA LEU A 42 4.57 -8.84 13.21
C LEU A 42 4.56 -10.14 12.41
N ARG A 43 5.11 -11.21 12.99
CA ARG A 43 5.30 -12.47 12.26
C ARG A 43 4.01 -13.02 11.65
N PRO A 44 2.90 -13.20 12.40
CA PRO A 44 1.66 -13.69 11.79
C PRO A 44 1.13 -12.75 10.71
N TRP A 45 1.19 -11.44 10.90
CA TRP A 45 0.74 -10.48 9.89
C TRP A 45 1.59 -10.53 8.62
N LEU A 46 2.91 -10.61 8.73
CA LEU A 46 3.80 -10.71 7.58
C LEU A 46 3.59 -12.04 6.82
N VAL A 47 3.48 -13.16 7.53
CA VAL A 47 3.25 -14.48 6.91
C VAL A 47 1.88 -14.52 6.22
N VAL A 48 0.82 -14.07 6.89
CA VAL A 48 -0.53 -14.03 6.30
C VAL A 48 -0.55 -13.13 5.06
N SER A 49 0.05 -11.93 5.14
CA SER A 49 0.13 -11.01 4.00
C SER A 49 0.91 -11.62 2.82
N ALA A 50 2.00 -12.35 3.08
CA ALA A 50 2.76 -13.02 2.04
C ALA A 50 1.97 -14.17 1.40
N VAL A 51 1.32 -15.02 2.19
CA VAL A 51 0.48 -16.11 1.68
C VAL A 51 -0.68 -15.57 0.83
N LEU A 52 -1.39 -14.58 1.32
CA LEU A 52 -2.47 -13.93 0.56
C LEU A 52 -1.92 -13.25 -0.70
N GLY A 53 -0.75 -12.61 -0.63
CA GLY A 53 -0.08 -12.02 -1.78
C GLY A 53 0.23 -13.05 -2.88
N LEU A 54 0.69 -14.26 -2.51
CA LEU A 54 0.90 -15.37 -3.44
C LEU A 54 -0.41 -15.84 -4.08
N LEU A 55 -1.44 -16.07 -3.26
CA LEU A 55 -2.75 -16.54 -3.73
C LEU A 55 -3.40 -15.54 -4.70
N PHE A 56 -3.43 -14.26 -4.33
CA PHE A 56 -4.00 -13.22 -5.19
C PHE A 56 -3.15 -12.96 -6.44
N SER A 57 -1.80 -13.09 -6.37
CA SER A 57 -0.95 -13.02 -7.56
C SER A 57 -1.23 -14.17 -8.53
N ALA A 58 -1.46 -15.39 -8.03
CA ALA A 58 -1.83 -16.52 -8.85
C ALA A 58 -3.24 -16.35 -9.48
N ALA A 59 -4.21 -15.89 -8.69
CA ALA A 59 -5.55 -15.60 -9.21
C ALA A 59 -5.51 -14.47 -10.27
N TRP A 60 -4.71 -13.43 -10.03
CA TRP A 60 -4.59 -12.29 -10.93
C TRP A 60 -4.08 -12.69 -12.32
N VAL A 61 -3.05 -13.54 -12.42
CA VAL A 61 -2.51 -13.95 -13.73
C VAL A 61 -3.52 -14.76 -14.55
N VAL A 62 -4.32 -15.60 -13.89
CA VAL A 62 -5.38 -16.37 -14.54
C VAL A 62 -6.48 -15.42 -15.07
N LEU A 63 -6.94 -14.46 -14.26
CA LEU A 63 -7.96 -13.50 -14.67
C LEU A 63 -7.49 -12.62 -15.84
N VAL A 64 -6.24 -12.16 -15.80
CA VAL A 64 -5.70 -11.33 -16.89
C VAL A 64 -5.52 -12.14 -18.16
N ALA A 65 -5.01 -13.37 -18.09
CA ALA A 65 -4.85 -14.24 -19.26
C ALA A 65 -6.22 -14.53 -19.90
N SER A 66 -7.22 -14.89 -19.11
CA SER A 66 -8.60 -15.12 -19.59
C SER A 66 -9.20 -13.87 -20.23
N SER A 67 -9.01 -12.70 -19.61
CA SER A 67 -9.49 -11.41 -20.15
C SER A 67 -8.83 -11.07 -21.49
N MET A 68 -7.53 -11.30 -21.63
CA MET A 68 -6.80 -11.01 -22.86
C MET A 68 -7.14 -12.00 -24.00
N ALA A 69 -7.37 -13.27 -23.65
CA ALA A 69 -7.75 -14.31 -24.62
C ALA A 69 -9.25 -14.29 -24.97
N GLY A 70 -10.09 -13.56 -24.22
CA GLY A 70 -11.54 -13.60 -24.37
C GLY A 70 -12.16 -14.95 -23.99
N THR A 71 -11.47 -15.74 -23.16
CA THR A 71 -11.89 -17.09 -22.73
C THR A 71 -12.50 -17.04 -21.32
N PRO A 72 -13.36 -18.03 -20.95
CA PRO A 72 -13.85 -18.15 -19.58
C PRO A 72 -12.69 -18.35 -18.59
N VAL A 73 -12.88 -17.88 -17.36
CA VAL A 73 -11.88 -18.09 -16.27
C VAL A 73 -11.74 -19.57 -15.92
N TRP A 74 -12.80 -20.35 -16.11
CA TRP A 74 -12.81 -21.79 -15.87
C TRP A 74 -13.48 -22.54 -17.02
N PRO A 75 -12.87 -23.62 -17.54
CA PRO A 75 -11.53 -24.16 -17.19
C PRO A 75 -10.41 -23.21 -17.57
N VAL A 76 -9.32 -23.22 -16.77
CA VAL A 76 -8.16 -22.34 -17.01
C VAL A 76 -7.53 -22.64 -18.36
N ASP A 77 -7.43 -21.63 -19.22
CA ASP A 77 -6.71 -21.68 -20.48
C ASP A 77 -5.19 -21.64 -20.22
N ARG A 78 -4.57 -22.83 -20.27
CA ARG A 78 -3.15 -22.98 -19.98
C ARG A 78 -2.25 -22.35 -21.04
N ASP A 79 -2.71 -22.33 -22.29
CA ASP A 79 -1.94 -21.76 -23.40
C ASP A 79 -1.93 -20.24 -23.31
N ALA A 80 -3.07 -19.61 -22.98
CA ALA A 80 -3.14 -18.17 -22.73
C ALA A 80 -2.28 -17.75 -21.52
N VAL A 81 -2.33 -18.50 -20.42
CA VAL A 81 -1.46 -18.24 -19.26
C VAL A 81 0.00 -18.44 -19.63
N GLY A 82 0.34 -19.51 -20.35
CA GLY A 82 1.71 -19.80 -20.82
C GLY A 82 2.25 -18.68 -21.70
N ALA A 83 1.46 -18.23 -22.69
CA ALA A 83 1.83 -17.12 -23.58
C ALA A 83 2.06 -15.81 -22.79
N LEU A 84 1.16 -15.45 -21.86
CA LEU A 84 1.32 -14.27 -21.01
C LEU A 84 2.63 -14.33 -20.22
N LEU A 85 2.93 -15.49 -19.62
CA LEU A 85 4.11 -15.65 -18.77
C LEU A 85 5.43 -15.68 -19.54
N THR A 86 5.45 -16.17 -20.77
CA THR A 86 6.71 -16.34 -21.54
C THR A 86 7.02 -15.18 -22.46
N SER A 87 6.00 -14.49 -22.99
CA SER A 87 6.15 -13.55 -24.09
C SER A 87 5.91 -12.10 -23.71
N SER A 88 5.62 -11.78 -22.42
CA SER A 88 5.29 -10.42 -22.02
C SER A 88 6.14 -9.89 -20.86
N ALA A 89 6.32 -8.55 -20.82
CA ALA A 89 6.92 -7.85 -19.70
C ALA A 89 6.09 -8.04 -18.40
N ILE A 90 4.77 -8.16 -18.52
CA ILE A 90 3.84 -8.44 -17.42
C ILE A 90 4.15 -9.80 -16.80
N GLY A 91 4.39 -10.83 -17.65
CA GLY A 91 4.78 -12.17 -17.19
C GLY A 91 6.14 -12.19 -16.49
N ALA A 92 7.11 -11.42 -17.00
CA ALA A 92 8.41 -11.28 -16.35
C ALA A 92 8.27 -10.61 -14.96
N ALA A 93 7.52 -9.52 -14.87
CA ALA A 93 7.23 -8.82 -13.60
C ALA A 93 6.47 -9.73 -12.62
N TRP A 94 5.53 -10.55 -13.11
CA TRP A 94 4.80 -11.51 -12.28
C TRP A 94 5.72 -12.59 -11.71
N LYS A 95 6.61 -13.18 -12.51
CA LYS A 95 7.61 -14.16 -12.03
C LYS A 95 8.50 -13.56 -10.95
N LEU A 96 9.01 -12.34 -11.17
CA LEU A 96 9.80 -11.62 -10.18
C LEU A 96 9.01 -11.40 -8.89
N ARG A 97 7.73 -11.01 -8.99
CA ARG A 97 6.82 -10.85 -7.83
C ARG A 97 6.69 -12.14 -7.04
N MET A 98 6.43 -13.26 -7.71
CA MET A 98 6.27 -14.56 -7.04
C MET A 98 7.53 -14.95 -6.27
N VAL A 99 8.70 -14.83 -6.88
CA VAL A 99 9.99 -15.11 -6.22
C VAL A 99 10.18 -14.15 -5.01
N ALA A 100 9.95 -12.87 -5.22
CA ALA A 100 10.11 -11.87 -4.16
C ALA A 100 9.19 -12.12 -2.95
N ILE A 101 7.91 -12.48 -3.18
CA ILE A 101 6.99 -12.80 -2.08
C ILE A 101 7.40 -14.10 -1.35
N VAL A 102 7.87 -15.13 -2.08
CA VAL A 102 8.37 -16.36 -1.46
C VAL A 102 9.57 -16.07 -0.56
N LEU A 103 10.54 -15.29 -1.05
CA LEU A 103 11.69 -14.87 -0.25
C LEU A 103 11.29 -14.03 0.97
N ALA A 104 10.33 -13.11 0.80
CA ALA A 104 9.75 -12.34 1.91
C ALA A 104 9.06 -13.25 2.94
N ALA A 105 8.30 -14.26 2.50
CA ALA A 105 7.64 -15.23 3.38
C ALA A 105 8.64 -16.04 4.20
N LEU A 106 9.69 -16.57 3.54
CA LEU A 106 10.75 -17.31 4.22
C LEU A 106 11.49 -16.43 5.25
N ALA A 107 11.83 -15.19 4.86
CA ALA A 107 12.45 -14.24 5.78
C ALA A 107 11.53 -13.87 6.94
N ALA A 108 10.21 -13.72 6.70
CA ALA A 108 9.22 -13.44 7.75
C ALA A 108 9.10 -14.58 8.76
N MET A 109 9.22 -15.84 8.32
CA MET A 109 9.24 -17.00 9.21
C MET A 109 10.45 -17.00 10.15
N LEU A 110 11.59 -16.44 9.67
CA LEU A 110 12.84 -16.30 10.44
C LEU A 110 12.89 -15.00 11.25
N ALA A 111 11.98 -14.07 11.00
CA ALA A 111 11.95 -12.75 11.64
C ALA A 111 11.48 -12.86 13.10
N THR A 112 12.42 -13.03 14.02
CA THR A 112 12.22 -13.01 15.46
C THR A 112 12.53 -11.64 16.09
N GLY A 113 12.19 -10.55 15.39
CA GLY A 113 12.49 -9.16 15.79
C GLY A 113 13.89 -8.66 15.38
N ARG A 114 14.75 -9.49 14.79
CA ARG A 114 16.07 -9.08 14.28
C ARG A 114 15.89 -8.19 13.04
N GLY A 115 16.55 -7.04 13.05
CA GLY A 115 16.46 -6.06 11.96
C GLY A 115 16.86 -6.61 10.59
N PHE A 116 17.84 -7.50 10.53
CA PHE A 116 18.30 -8.12 9.28
C PHE A 116 17.19 -8.84 8.51
N TRP A 117 16.45 -9.74 9.18
CA TRP A 117 15.36 -10.47 8.51
C TRP A 117 14.20 -9.56 8.11
N LEU A 118 13.87 -8.57 8.95
CA LEU A 118 12.87 -7.56 8.59
C LEU A 118 13.30 -6.70 7.41
N ALA A 119 14.59 -6.38 7.27
CA ALA A 119 15.11 -5.66 6.11
C ALA A 119 14.98 -6.50 4.82
N ILE A 120 15.23 -7.81 4.89
CA ILE A 120 15.00 -8.72 3.75
C ILE A 120 13.51 -8.75 3.40
N VAL A 121 12.60 -8.87 4.38
CA VAL A 121 11.15 -8.81 4.13
C VAL A 121 10.78 -7.49 3.46
N ALA A 122 11.26 -6.36 3.98
CA ALA A 122 10.97 -5.04 3.42
C ALA A 122 11.49 -4.90 1.99
N LEU A 123 12.73 -5.31 1.71
CA LEU A 123 13.32 -5.23 0.37
C LEU A 123 12.57 -6.11 -0.64
N CYS A 124 12.36 -7.38 -0.30
CA CYS A 124 11.66 -8.31 -1.19
C CYS A 124 10.21 -7.87 -1.43
N SER A 125 9.51 -7.42 -0.40
CA SER A 125 8.14 -6.93 -0.56
C SER A 125 8.06 -5.57 -1.28
N ALA A 126 9.06 -4.70 -1.17
CA ALA A 126 9.16 -3.50 -1.99
C ALA A 126 9.31 -3.85 -3.48
N VAL A 127 10.16 -4.84 -3.80
CA VAL A 127 10.27 -5.37 -5.18
C VAL A 127 8.94 -5.92 -5.64
N ALA A 128 8.28 -6.78 -4.84
CA ALA A 128 6.99 -7.36 -5.17
C ALA A 128 5.91 -6.28 -5.42
N LEU A 129 5.83 -5.27 -4.55
CA LEU A 129 4.91 -4.15 -4.67
C LEU A 129 5.22 -3.30 -5.92
N GLY A 130 6.48 -3.01 -6.18
CA GLY A 130 6.94 -2.26 -7.35
C GLY A 130 6.59 -2.94 -8.68
N THR A 131 6.58 -4.30 -8.73
CA THR A 131 6.18 -5.03 -9.94
C THR A 131 4.71 -4.79 -10.34
N LEU A 132 3.87 -4.25 -9.45
CA LEU A 132 2.49 -3.91 -9.80
C LEU A 132 2.42 -2.74 -10.81
N ALA A 133 3.45 -1.92 -10.93
CA ALA A 133 3.53 -0.86 -11.93
C ALA A 133 3.43 -1.40 -13.36
N TRP A 134 3.94 -2.62 -13.64
CA TRP A 134 3.82 -3.27 -14.95
C TRP A 134 2.39 -3.73 -15.29
N THR A 135 1.48 -3.71 -14.34
CA THR A 135 0.08 -4.05 -14.54
C THR A 135 -0.80 -2.82 -14.82
N GLY A 136 -0.19 -1.63 -14.77
CA GLY A 136 -0.78 -0.33 -15.09
C GLY A 136 -0.45 0.11 -16.52
N HIS A 137 -0.58 1.40 -16.79
CA HIS A 137 -0.40 2.01 -18.10
C HIS A 137 1.04 2.50 -18.36
N GLY A 138 1.89 2.56 -17.33
CA GLY A 138 3.27 3.07 -17.43
C GLY A 138 4.16 2.43 -18.50
N PRO A 139 4.08 1.10 -18.75
CA PRO A 139 4.86 0.44 -19.80
C PRO A 139 4.41 0.72 -21.25
N MET A 140 3.33 1.47 -21.44
CA MET A 140 2.78 1.77 -22.77
C MET A 140 3.42 3.00 -23.44
N ASP A 141 4.13 3.82 -22.65
CA ASP A 141 4.77 5.02 -23.18
C ASP A 141 6.12 4.69 -23.83
N GLU A 142 6.40 5.33 -24.97
CA GLU A 142 7.64 5.09 -25.73
C GLU A 142 8.83 5.89 -25.16
N ALA A 143 10.03 5.32 -25.27
CA ALA A 143 11.32 5.96 -24.97
C ALA A 143 11.54 6.37 -23.49
N ALA A 144 12.29 7.46 -23.27
CA ALA A 144 12.69 7.95 -21.94
C ALA A 144 11.49 8.34 -21.04
N ILE A 145 10.39 8.79 -21.63
CA ILE A 145 9.18 9.21 -20.92
C ILE A 145 8.54 8.01 -20.20
N GLY A 146 8.48 6.85 -20.85
CA GLY A 146 7.97 5.61 -20.24
C GLY A 146 8.75 5.19 -18.99
N TRP A 147 10.08 5.36 -18.97
CA TRP A 147 10.90 5.08 -17.79
C TRP A 147 10.62 6.02 -16.62
N VAL A 148 10.37 7.32 -16.89
CA VAL A 148 9.99 8.29 -15.86
C VAL A 148 8.63 7.95 -15.26
N HIS A 149 7.65 7.59 -16.11
CA HIS A 149 6.33 7.15 -15.66
C HIS A 149 6.41 5.89 -14.79
N LEU A 150 7.11 4.87 -15.28
CA LEU A 150 7.31 3.61 -14.54
C LEU A 150 8.01 3.86 -13.19
N ALA A 151 9.05 4.69 -13.16
CA ALA A 151 9.73 5.03 -11.92
C ALA A 151 8.81 5.79 -10.95
N ALA A 152 7.99 6.73 -11.46
CA ALA A 152 7.00 7.44 -10.67
C ALA A 152 5.94 6.49 -10.09
N ASP A 153 5.44 5.54 -10.88
CA ASP A 153 4.50 4.52 -10.42
C ASP A 153 5.09 3.64 -9.33
N ILE A 154 6.31 3.13 -9.51
CA ILE A 154 7.01 2.31 -8.50
C ILE A 154 7.17 3.10 -7.20
N LEU A 155 7.66 4.33 -7.27
CA LEU A 155 7.86 5.18 -6.10
C LEU A 155 6.54 5.52 -5.42
N HIS A 156 5.47 5.76 -6.20
CA HIS A 156 4.12 6.00 -5.68
C HIS A 156 3.59 4.80 -4.91
N LEU A 157 3.75 3.59 -5.44
CA LEU A 157 3.35 2.34 -4.78
C LEU A 157 4.14 2.11 -3.49
N ILE A 158 5.46 2.32 -3.49
CA ILE A 158 6.31 2.16 -2.31
C ILE A 158 5.94 3.19 -1.24
N ALA A 159 5.78 4.46 -1.60
CA ALA A 159 5.39 5.51 -0.66
C ALA A 159 3.99 5.24 -0.07
N SER A 160 3.03 4.82 -0.90
CA SER A 160 1.69 4.43 -0.45
C SER A 160 1.73 3.21 0.48
N GLY A 161 2.56 2.20 0.15
CA GLY A 161 2.78 1.03 1.01
C GLY A 161 3.41 1.39 2.35
N ALA A 162 4.38 2.33 2.38
CA ALA A 162 4.96 2.84 3.62
C ALA A 162 3.92 3.54 4.50
N TRP A 163 3.01 4.33 3.89
CA TRP A 163 1.89 4.95 4.61
C TRP A 163 0.94 3.91 5.20
N VAL A 164 0.48 2.95 4.39
CA VAL A 164 -0.41 1.85 4.83
C VAL A 164 0.21 1.09 6.01
N GLY A 165 1.49 0.72 5.91
CA GLY A 165 2.17 -0.01 6.95
C GLY A 165 2.34 0.78 8.24
N ALA A 166 2.61 2.09 8.15
CA ALA A 166 2.68 2.95 9.32
C ALA A 166 1.32 3.05 10.03
N LEU A 167 0.22 3.22 9.28
CA LEU A 167 -1.13 3.20 9.84
C LEU A 167 -1.45 1.88 10.53
N LEU A 168 -1.18 0.75 9.90
CA LEU A 168 -1.39 -0.57 10.48
C LEU A 168 -0.56 -0.78 11.75
N GLY A 169 0.70 -0.37 11.74
CA GLY A 169 1.59 -0.47 12.88
C GLY A 169 1.15 0.43 14.05
N LEU A 170 0.84 1.69 13.77
CA LEU A 170 0.34 2.64 14.78
C LEU A 170 -1.01 2.20 15.32
N LEU A 171 -1.91 1.72 14.46
CA LEU A 171 -3.21 1.22 14.89
C LEU A 171 -3.08 -0.02 15.82
N GLN A 172 -2.15 -0.92 15.54
CA GLN A 172 -1.86 -2.04 16.45
C GLN A 172 -1.35 -1.53 17.80
N LEU A 173 -0.47 -0.53 17.84
CA LEU A 173 0.05 0.04 19.09
C LEU A 173 -1.06 0.69 19.92
N VAL A 174 -1.91 1.55 19.32
CA VAL A 174 -2.98 2.25 20.06
C VAL A 174 -4.17 1.37 20.39
N SER A 175 -4.29 0.19 19.77
CA SER A 175 -5.38 -0.77 19.97
C SER A 175 -5.05 -1.87 20.99
N ARG A 176 -3.90 -1.79 21.65
CA ARG A 176 -3.52 -2.76 22.68
C ARG A 176 -4.55 -2.78 23.83
N PRO A 177 -4.98 -3.94 24.32
CA PRO A 177 -5.90 -4.03 25.45
C PRO A 177 -5.39 -3.27 26.68
N ALA A 178 -6.26 -2.54 27.36
CA ALA A 178 -5.90 -1.67 28.47
C ALA A 178 -5.11 -2.40 29.58
N ALA A 179 -5.43 -3.65 29.85
CA ALA A 179 -4.71 -4.51 30.82
C ALA A 179 -3.23 -4.77 30.46
N ARG A 180 -2.83 -4.49 29.21
CA ARG A 180 -1.45 -4.68 28.71
C ARG A 180 -0.76 -3.35 28.38
N VAL A 181 -1.37 -2.23 28.70
CA VAL A 181 -0.80 -0.89 28.48
C VAL A 181 -0.08 -0.48 29.77
N ASP A 182 1.23 -0.47 29.73
CA ASP A 182 2.11 0.02 30.79
C ASP A 182 2.88 1.28 30.33
N ALA A 183 3.64 1.88 31.25
CA ALA A 183 4.43 3.07 30.95
C ALA A 183 5.44 2.86 29.82
N ALA A 184 6.01 1.66 29.69
CA ALA A 184 6.95 1.32 28.63
C ALA A 184 6.24 1.31 27.28
N HIS A 185 5.01 0.76 27.20
CA HIS A 185 4.19 0.75 25.99
C HIS A 185 3.72 2.14 25.59
N LEU A 186 3.32 2.98 26.55
CA LEU A 186 2.94 4.38 26.29
C LEU A 186 4.13 5.17 25.72
N GLY A 187 5.31 5.03 26.31
CA GLY A 187 6.54 5.66 25.83
C GLY A 187 6.95 5.16 24.43
N LEU A 188 6.78 3.87 24.14
CA LEU A 188 7.00 3.30 22.82
C LEU A 188 6.01 3.89 21.79
N THR A 189 4.72 3.91 22.12
CA THR A 189 3.66 4.44 21.23
C THR A 189 3.91 5.92 20.91
N HIS A 190 4.29 6.72 21.92
CA HIS A 190 4.63 8.12 21.73
C HIS A 190 5.83 8.28 20.78
N ARG A 191 6.93 7.53 20.98
CA ARG A 191 8.10 7.59 20.09
C ARG A 191 7.77 7.17 18.65
N ALA A 192 6.96 6.12 18.48
CA ALA A 192 6.54 5.65 17.16
C ALA A 192 5.71 6.70 16.41
N LEU A 193 4.77 7.36 17.09
CA LEU A 193 3.98 8.47 16.55
C LEU A 193 4.86 9.67 16.16
N HIS A 194 5.77 10.06 17.04
CA HIS A 194 6.70 11.17 16.79
C HIS A 194 7.65 10.86 15.63
N GLY A 195 8.23 9.66 15.60
CA GLY A 195 9.12 9.19 14.52
C GLY A 195 8.41 9.15 13.17
N PHE A 196 7.14 8.71 13.16
CA PHE A 196 6.34 8.75 11.93
C PHE A 196 6.07 10.19 11.44
N GLY A 197 6.05 11.18 12.32
CA GLY A 197 5.88 12.58 11.91
C GLY A 197 6.90 13.05 10.87
N ALA A 198 8.18 12.68 11.01
CA ALA A 198 9.23 13.01 10.04
C ALA A 198 9.15 12.14 8.78
N VAL A 199 9.08 10.81 8.95
CA VAL A 199 8.97 9.86 7.83
C VAL A 199 7.70 10.12 7.02
N GLY A 200 6.56 10.36 7.68
CA GLY A 200 5.29 10.66 7.03
C GLY A 200 5.36 11.90 6.15
N THR A 201 6.12 12.92 6.51
CA THR A 201 6.32 14.11 5.64
C THR A 201 7.02 13.73 4.33
N ILE A 202 8.06 12.91 4.39
CA ILE A 202 8.78 12.43 3.19
C ILE A 202 7.87 11.56 2.34
N VAL A 203 7.11 10.66 2.97
CA VAL A 203 6.15 9.78 2.29
C VAL A 203 5.07 10.59 1.59
N VAL A 204 4.48 11.59 2.25
CA VAL A 204 3.49 12.50 1.62
C VAL A 204 4.09 13.25 0.45
N ALA A 205 5.28 13.83 0.61
CA ALA A 205 5.95 14.53 -0.47
C ALA A 205 6.18 13.61 -1.68
N ALA A 206 6.63 12.37 -1.44
CA ALA A 206 6.80 11.37 -2.50
C ALA A 206 5.47 11.03 -3.19
N ILE A 207 4.38 10.79 -2.43
CA ILE A 207 3.05 10.50 -2.99
C ILE A 207 2.54 11.67 -3.84
N VAL A 208 2.71 12.91 -3.37
CA VAL A 208 2.26 14.10 -4.10
C VAL A 208 3.06 14.28 -5.40
N VAL A 209 4.39 14.25 -5.33
CA VAL A 209 5.24 14.44 -6.51
C VAL A 209 4.98 13.35 -7.55
N THR A 210 5.00 12.09 -7.14
CA THR A 210 4.75 10.96 -8.05
C THR A 210 3.31 10.94 -8.55
N GLY A 211 2.34 11.32 -7.71
CA GLY A 211 0.94 11.45 -8.10
C GLY A 211 0.70 12.56 -9.14
N LEU A 212 1.44 13.67 -9.07
CA LEU A 212 1.40 14.73 -10.10
C LEU A 212 2.00 14.23 -11.43
N VAL A 213 3.14 13.51 -11.38
CA VAL A 213 3.73 12.92 -12.60
C VAL A 213 2.76 11.93 -13.24
N ASN A 214 2.19 11.01 -12.46
CA ASN A 214 1.23 10.02 -12.95
C ASN A 214 -0.05 10.68 -13.49
N GLY A 215 -0.56 11.72 -12.81
CA GLY A 215 -1.70 12.51 -13.28
C GLY A 215 -1.41 13.20 -14.63
N TRP A 216 -0.21 13.75 -14.77
CA TRP A 216 0.22 14.36 -16.04
C TRP A 216 0.27 13.33 -17.18
N MET A 217 0.85 12.15 -16.94
CA MET A 217 1.01 11.11 -17.94
C MET A 217 -0.33 10.45 -18.33
N LEU A 218 -1.20 10.16 -17.34
CA LEU A 218 -2.44 9.41 -17.57
C LEU A 218 -3.60 10.29 -18.07
N VAL A 219 -3.62 11.56 -17.70
CA VAL A 219 -4.72 12.48 -18.05
C VAL A 219 -4.30 13.44 -19.16
N GLY A 220 -3.12 14.04 -19.05
CA GLY A 220 -2.69 15.15 -19.88
C GLY A 220 -3.44 16.45 -19.54
N VAL A 221 -2.84 17.59 -19.88
CA VAL A 221 -3.44 18.91 -19.58
C VAL A 221 -4.69 19.17 -20.41
N SER A 222 -4.72 18.69 -21.65
CA SER A 222 -5.83 18.86 -22.60
C SER A 222 -7.14 18.20 -22.12
N ASN A 223 -7.06 17.14 -21.32
CA ASN A 223 -8.22 16.36 -20.89
C ASN A 223 -8.76 16.74 -19.50
N LEU A 224 -8.15 17.73 -18.82
CA LEU A 224 -8.57 18.13 -17.47
C LEU A 224 -10.03 18.57 -17.39
N SER A 225 -10.51 19.29 -18.41
CA SER A 225 -11.90 19.77 -18.47
C SER A 225 -12.91 18.63 -18.67
N ALA A 226 -12.49 17.51 -19.26
CA ALA A 226 -13.34 16.35 -19.52
C ALA A 226 -13.42 15.37 -18.33
N LEU A 227 -12.56 15.51 -17.31
CA LEU A 227 -12.52 14.59 -16.16
C LEU A 227 -13.89 14.40 -15.48
N PRO A 228 -14.70 15.44 -15.17
CA PRO A 228 -15.99 15.23 -14.51
C PRO A 228 -17.01 14.45 -15.35
N ALA A 229 -16.83 14.42 -16.68
CA ALA A 229 -17.76 13.77 -17.60
C ALA A 229 -17.47 12.27 -17.80
N THR A 230 -16.31 11.79 -17.40
CA THR A 230 -15.90 10.36 -17.57
C THR A 230 -15.88 9.61 -16.25
N LEU A 231 -16.19 8.31 -16.29
CA LEU A 231 -16.10 7.47 -15.10
C LEU A 231 -14.68 7.46 -14.53
N TYR A 232 -13.65 7.34 -15.38
CA TYR A 232 -12.25 7.42 -14.96
C TYR A 232 -11.97 8.72 -14.19
N GLY A 233 -12.39 9.85 -14.74
CA GLY A 233 -12.17 11.17 -14.13
C GLY A 233 -12.92 11.33 -12.80
N GLN A 234 -14.16 10.85 -12.70
CA GLN A 234 -14.94 10.88 -11.44
C GLN A 234 -14.26 10.06 -10.34
N LEU A 235 -13.79 8.85 -10.65
CA LEU A 235 -13.06 8.02 -9.69
C LEU A 235 -11.72 8.64 -9.29
N LEU A 236 -11.01 9.26 -10.24
CA LEU A 236 -9.77 9.99 -9.97
C LEU A 236 -10.02 11.20 -9.05
N LEU A 237 -11.05 12.00 -9.31
CA LEU A 237 -11.43 13.13 -8.46
C LEU A 237 -11.84 12.68 -7.06
N ALA A 238 -12.62 11.58 -6.95
CA ALA A 238 -12.97 10.98 -5.65
C ALA A 238 -11.73 10.52 -4.88
N LYS A 239 -10.77 9.84 -5.56
CA LYS A 239 -9.47 9.45 -4.97
C LYS A 239 -8.71 10.67 -4.44
N LEU A 240 -8.63 11.75 -5.22
CA LEU A 240 -7.93 12.98 -4.82
C LEU A 240 -8.60 13.67 -3.63
N ALA A 241 -9.94 13.74 -3.61
CA ALA A 241 -10.69 14.30 -2.49
C ALA A 241 -10.46 13.50 -1.19
N LEU A 242 -10.50 12.16 -1.28
CA LEU A 242 -10.22 11.29 -0.14
C LEU A 242 -8.76 11.41 0.33
N PHE A 243 -7.81 11.56 -0.59
CA PHE A 243 -6.41 11.80 -0.23
C PHE A 243 -6.23 13.12 0.51
N VAL A 244 -6.88 14.21 0.08
CA VAL A 244 -6.86 15.50 0.79
C VAL A 244 -7.49 15.37 2.19
N ALA A 245 -8.62 14.66 2.33
CA ALA A 245 -9.23 14.38 3.62
C ALA A 245 -8.28 13.58 4.54
N MET A 246 -7.59 12.58 4.00
CA MET A 246 -6.58 11.79 4.70
C MET A 246 -5.41 12.65 5.19
N LEU A 247 -4.92 13.59 4.37
CA LEU A 247 -3.89 14.56 4.79
C LEU A 247 -4.38 15.46 5.92
N GLY A 248 -5.66 15.86 5.90
CA GLY A 248 -6.29 16.60 7.00
C GLY A 248 -6.29 15.80 8.31
N LEU A 249 -6.67 14.51 8.25
CA LEU A 249 -6.62 13.61 9.42
C LEU A 249 -5.18 13.39 9.93
N ALA A 250 -4.23 13.15 9.03
CA ALA A 250 -2.83 12.99 9.39
C ALA A 250 -2.25 14.26 10.03
N SER A 251 -2.64 15.44 9.54
CA SER A 251 -2.27 16.73 10.13
C SER A 251 -2.88 16.91 11.52
N LEU A 252 -4.16 16.53 11.70
CA LEU A 252 -4.83 16.52 13.00
C LEU A 252 -4.12 15.58 13.98
N ASN A 253 -3.79 14.37 13.54
CA ASN A 253 -3.05 13.39 14.33
C ASN A 253 -1.70 13.96 14.77
N ARG A 254 -0.94 14.54 13.85
CA ARG A 254 0.41 15.06 14.10
C ARG A 254 0.42 16.28 15.03
N PHE A 255 -0.42 17.29 14.73
CA PHE A 255 -0.30 18.61 15.36
C PHE A 255 -1.22 18.81 16.57
N ARG A 256 -2.24 17.96 16.74
CA ARG A 256 -3.18 18.08 17.87
C ARG A 256 -3.24 16.81 18.73
N LEU A 257 -3.48 15.64 18.12
CA LEU A 257 -3.74 14.42 18.90
C LEU A 257 -2.48 13.84 19.52
N THR A 258 -1.34 13.81 18.80
CA THR A 258 -0.06 13.35 19.36
C THR A 258 0.43 14.22 20.52
N PRO A 259 0.44 15.57 20.44
CA PRO A 259 0.78 16.42 21.59
C PRO A 259 -0.24 16.33 22.74
N ALA A 260 -1.52 16.10 22.45
CA ALA A 260 -2.53 15.87 23.50
C ALA A 260 -2.29 14.54 24.23
N PHE A 261 -1.94 13.49 23.49
CA PHE A 261 -1.58 12.20 24.07
C PHE A 261 -0.31 12.30 24.95
N GLU A 262 0.72 13.01 24.52
CA GLU A 262 1.93 13.27 25.30
C GLU A 262 1.61 13.94 26.65
N ARG A 263 0.80 14.99 26.63
CA ARG A 263 0.36 15.67 27.87
C ARG A 263 -0.46 14.76 28.78
N ALA A 264 -1.34 13.94 28.21
CA ALA A 264 -2.17 13.00 28.97
C ALA A 264 -1.35 11.88 29.62
N VAL A 265 -0.28 11.42 28.94
CA VAL A 265 0.68 10.46 29.51
C VAL A 265 1.41 11.06 30.71
N ALA A 266 1.82 12.34 30.63
CA ALA A 266 2.52 13.03 31.72
C ALA A 266 1.67 13.17 33.00
N VAL A 267 0.35 13.27 32.87
CA VAL A 267 -0.59 13.38 34.01
C VAL A 267 -1.29 12.06 34.37
N SER A 268 -0.86 10.95 33.77
CA SER A 268 -1.41 9.59 33.97
C SER A 268 -2.92 9.43 33.62
N ASP A 269 -3.49 10.33 32.81
CA ASP A 269 -4.87 10.28 32.31
C ASP A 269 -4.89 10.09 30.79
N HIS A 270 -4.33 8.97 30.33
CA HIS A 270 -4.11 8.68 28.90
C HIS A 270 -5.27 7.97 28.19
N GLY A 271 -6.26 7.44 28.92
CA GLY A 271 -7.31 6.58 28.34
C GLY A 271 -8.15 7.28 27.27
N ARG A 272 -8.62 8.51 27.54
CA ARG A 272 -9.41 9.31 26.59
C ARG A 272 -8.57 9.72 25.36
N ALA A 273 -7.34 10.18 25.58
CA ALA A 273 -6.44 10.61 24.51
C ALA A 273 -6.09 9.43 23.57
N LEU A 274 -5.84 8.24 24.14
CA LEU A 274 -5.61 7.02 23.36
C LEU A 274 -6.84 6.61 22.55
N GLY A 275 -8.05 6.74 23.13
CA GLY A 275 -9.32 6.45 22.45
C GLY A 275 -9.56 7.39 21.26
N THR A 276 -9.31 8.69 21.42
CA THR A 276 -9.45 9.68 20.33
C THR A 276 -8.45 9.43 19.21
N LEU A 277 -7.21 9.16 19.56
CA LEU A 277 -6.17 8.83 18.58
C LEU A 277 -6.50 7.54 17.81
N ARG A 278 -6.98 6.50 18.50
CA ARG A 278 -7.45 5.25 17.87
C ARG A 278 -8.58 5.52 16.90
N ALA A 279 -9.59 6.30 17.29
CA ALA A 279 -10.72 6.61 16.41
C ALA A 279 -10.25 7.33 15.13
N SER A 280 -9.35 8.31 15.26
CA SER A 280 -8.78 9.02 14.11
C SER A 280 -8.00 8.09 13.17
N LEU A 281 -7.14 7.22 13.71
CA LEU A 281 -6.37 6.25 12.92
C LEU A 281 -7.27 5.19 12.25
N VAL A 282 -8.38 4.78 12.88
CA VAL A 282 -9.37 3.87 12.27
C VAL A 282 -10.05 4.55 11.08
N ILE A 283 -10.45 5.81 11.22
CA ILE A 283 -11.06 6.57 10.11
C ILE A 283 -10.05 6.72 8.97
N GLU A 284 -8.80 7.06 9.26
CA GLU A 284 -7.74 7.18 8.26
C GLU A 284 -7.50 5.84 7.55
N ALA A 285 -7.46 4.72 8.27
CA ALA A 285 -7.33 3.38 7.70
C ALA A 285 -8.53 3.01 6.80
N ALA A 286 -9.75 3.37 7.21
CA ALA A 286 -10.95 3.16 6.39
C ALA A 286 -10.88 3.96 5.08
N VAL A 287 -10.44 5.22 5.14
CA VAL A 287 -10.23 6.05 3.93
C VAL A 287 -9.19 5.41 3.01
N VAL A 288 -8.08 4.92 3.55
CA VAL A 288 -7.06 4.20 2.76
C VAL A 288 -7.65 2.98 2.05
N VAL A 289 -8.47 2.17 2.74
CA VAL A 289 -9.13 1.01 2.13
C VAL A 289 -10.01 1.43 0.95
N VAL A 290 -10.78 2.51 1.10
CA VAL A 290 -11.60 3.05 0.00
C VAL A 290 -10.72 3.54 -1.15
N VAL A 291 -9.64 4.28 -0.87
CA VAL A 291 -8.69 4.76 -1.89
C VAL A 291 -8.07 3.58 -2.66
N LEU A 292 -7.66 2.50 -1.98
CA LEU A 292 -7.13 1.30 -2.63
C LEU A 292 -8.18 0.62 -3.53
N GLY A 293 -9.44 0.61 -3.11
CA GLY A 293 -10.56 0.13 -3.93
C GLY A 293 -10.74 0.96 -5.21
N LEU A 294 -10.73 2.29 -5.08
CA LEU A 294 -10.79 3.19 -6.25
C LEU A 294 -9.60 3.00 -7.20
N VAL A 295 -8.39 2.82 -6.65
CA VAL A 295 -7.18 2.53 -7.46
C VAL A 295 -7.29 1.20 -8.19
N ALA A 296 -7.81 0.16 -7.52
CA ALA A 296 -8.04 -1.14 -8.15
C ALA A 296 -9.03 -1.03 -9.32
N TRP A 297 -10.09 -0.23 -9.17
CA TRP A 297 -11.07 0.01 -10.22
C TRP A 297 -10.49 0.89 -11.35
N LEU A 298 -9.87 2.01 -11.04
CA LEU A 298 -9.19 2.87 -12.01
C LEU A 298 -8.23 2.10 -12.93
N GLY A 299 -7.51 1.13 -12.37
CA GLY A 299 -6.56 0.32 -13.14
C GLY A 299 -7.21 -0.67 -14.12
N THR A 300 -8.54 -0.78 -14.17
CA THR A 300 -9.28 -1.57 -15.18
C THR A 300 -9.87 -0.70 -16.28
N LEU A 301 -9.80 0.63 -16.15
CA LEU A 301 -10.36 1.59 -17.10
C LEU A 301 -9.24 2.19 -17.96
N ALA A 302 -9.54 2.49 -19.22
CA ALA A 302 -8.64 3.20 -20.10
C ALA A 302 -8.48 4.67 -19.63
N PRO A 303 -7.25 5.18 -19.48
CA PRO A 303 -7.02 6.57 -19.12
C PRO A 303 -7.33 7.52 -20.30
N PRO A 304 -7.70 8.78 -20.02
CA PRO A 304 -8.03 9.74 -21.08
C PRO A 304 -6.92 9.98 -22.11
N ALA A 305 -5.65 9.91 -21.70
CA ALA A 305 -4.52 10.10 -22.61
C ALA A 305 -4.35 8.95 -23.63
N SER A 306 -4.87 7.75 -23.37
CA SER A 306 -4.81 6.62 -24.31
C SER A 306 -5.87 6.68 -25.42
N ALA A 307 -6.79 7.65 -25.37
CA ALA A 307 -7.87 7.81 -26.36
C ALA A 307 -7.48 8.79 -27.51
N MET A 308 -6.26 9.29 -27.49
CA MET A 308 -5.67 10.15 -28.55
C MET A 308 -4.67 9.36 -29.38
#